data_7552df59810fe3a4d72f7079dc7e4415
#
_entry.id   7552df59810fe3a4d72f7079dc7e4415
#
_cell.length_a   1.000
_cell.length_b   1.000
_cell.length_c   1.000
_cell.angle_alpha   90.00
_cell.angle_beta   90.00
_cell.angle_gamma   90.00
#
_symmetry.space_group_name_H-M   'P 1'
#
loop_
_entity.id
_entity.type
_entity.pdbx_description
1 polymer ?
#
loop_
_entity_poly.entity_id
_entity_poly.type
_entity_poly.pdbx_seq_one_letter_code
_entity_poly.pdbx_strand_id
1 'polypeptide(L)'
;NPGETMIAVLMLLWFFGYAMYGNFNKGTLYFADVDPVAAEINIRARGNFSSTEAKEIMEMVEEKLLDVEHIENLYMTTGSQWFNAGGDTMARGLMEVVDTQFRNVSGNEVFIKAQEATSGIPGVIVEVTPEEGGPSFGSPIELGIFGDNEESVAKTTKIIEQYMIDEVVGLTNIRSTLPYSLIEWKVEVNKQKAAQLGVSIADIGALVQMLTNGFKVGEYRPDDSKDEI
;
A
#
# COMPACT_ATOMS: atom_id res chain seq x y z
N ASN A 1 -17.37 23.93 62.88
CA ASN A 1 -16.63 24.92 62.11
C ASN A 1 -17.01 24.78 60.62
N PRO A 2 -17.86 25.69 60.08
CA PRO A 2 -18.40 25.51 58.71
C PRO A 2 -17.31 25.41 57.64
N GLY A 3 -16.11 25.99 57.89
CA GLY A 3 -14.98 25.88 56.95
C GLY A 3 -14.38 24.49 56.89
N GLU A 4 -14.25 23.80 58.02
CA GLU A 4 -13.69 22.45 58.07
C GLU A 4 -14.62 21.43 57.43
N THR A 5 -15.94 21.57 57.63
CA THR A 5 -16.92 20.69 56.98
C THR A 5 -16.96 20.90 55.48
N MET A 6 -16.81 22.13 55.01
CA MET A 6 -16.73 22.43 53.58
C MET A 6 -15.49 21.80 52.91
N ILE A 7 -14.33 21.93 53.58
CA ILE A 7 -13.09 21.31 53.08
C ILE A 7 -13.19 19.78 53.06
N ALA A 8 -13.77 19.17 54.12
CA ALA A 8 -13.96 17.72 54.15
C ALA A 8 -14.89 17.24 53.05
N VAL A 9 -15.97 17.95 52.74
CA VAL A 9 -16.89 17.62 51.63
C VAL A 9 -16.18 17.73 50.28
N LEU A 10 -15.40 18.80 50.05
CA LEU A 10 -14.63 18.97 48.84
C LEU A 10 -13.59 17.87 48.63
N MET A 11 -12.87 17.46 49.68
CA MET A 11 -11.92 16.35 49.59
C MET A 11 -12.62 15.01 49.29
N LEU A 12 -13.79 14.80 49.89
CA LEU A 12 -14.58 13.58 49.65
C LEU A 12 -15.10 13.50 48.20
N LEU A 13 -15.59 14.63 47.69
CA LEU A 13 -16.03 14.75 46.28
C LEU A 13 -14.86 14.53 45.31
N TRP A 14 -13.68 15.09 45.61
CA TRP A 14 -12.47 14.91 44.82
C TRP A 14 -11.99 13.46 44.82
N PHE A 15 -11.93 12.82 45.98
CA PHE A 15 -11.57 11.41 46.13
C PHE A 15 -12.57 10.48 45.43
N PHE A 16 -13.87 10.78 45.56
CA PHE A 16 -14.91 10.00 44.87
C PHE A 16 -14.81 10.14 43.34
N GLY A 17 -14.57 11.37 42.85
CA GLY A 17 -14.35 11.62 41.42
C GLY A 17 -13.13 10.89 40.90
N TYR A 18 -12.03 10.89 41.65
CA TYR A 18 -10.81 10.16 41.28
C TYR A 18 -11.02 8.65 41.28
N ALA A 19 -11.70 8.12 42.29
CA ALA A 19 -12.01 6.70 42.39
C ALA A 19 -12.96 6.26 41.26
N MET A 20 -13.98 7.06 40.93
CA MET A 20 -14.85 6.79 39.75
C MET A 20 -14.06 6.83 38.48
N TYR A 21 -13.22 7.85 38.27
CA TYR A 21 -12.39 7.93 37.07
C TYR A 21 -11.49 6.71 36.91
N GLY A 22 -10.81 6.28 37.98
CA GLY A 22 -9.92 5.12 37.94
C GLY A 22 -10.62 3.78 37.63
N ASN A 23 -11.89 3.62 38.05
CA ASN A 23 -12.63 2.38 37.85
C ASN A 23 -13.45 2.36 36.53
N PHE A 24 -13.91 3.52 36.07
CA PHE A 24 -14.79 3.62 34.89
C PHE A 24 -14.11 4.20 33.63
N ASN A 25 -12.86 4.67 33.76
CA ASN A 25 -12.12 5.13 32.60
C ASN A 25 -11.77 3.93 31.69
N LYS A 26 -12.27 3.97 30.47
CA LYS A 26 -12.00 2.97 29.42
C LYS A 26 -10.74 3.27 28.60
N GLY A 27 -9.94 4.24 29.04
CA GLY A 27 -8.77 4.71 28.32
C GLY A 27 -9.05 5.99 27.52
N THR A 28 -8.03 6.50 26.89
CA THR A 28 -8.11 7.69 26.02
C THR A 28 -7.81 7.25 24.60
N LEU A 29 -8.76 7.40 23.72
CA LEU A 29 -8.54 7.26 22.28
C LEU A 29 -8.04 8.61 21.75
N TYR A 30 -6.81 8.66 21.27
CA TYR A 30 -6.24 9.86 20.66
C TYR A 30 -6.77 10.08 19.25
N PHE A 31 -7.07 9.00 18.55
CA PHE A 31 -7.67 9.02 17.22
C PHE A 31 -8.96 8.22 17.27
N ALA A 32 -10.05 8.86 16.87
CA ALA A 32 -11.33 8.17 16.74
C ALA A 32 -11.21 7.17 15.57
N ASP A 33 -11.78 5.99 15.74
CA ASP A 33 -12.00 5.06 14.65
C ASP A 33 -13.08 5.67 13.74
N VAL A 34 -12.64 6.33 12.69
CA VAL A 34 -13.50 7.00 11.71
C VAL A 34 -13.65 6.05 10.53
N ASP A 35 -14.86 5.91 10.03
CA ASP A 35 -15.11 5.13 8.82
C ASP A 35 -14.28 5.68 7.66
N PRO A 36 -13.36 4.90 7.08
CA PRO A 36 -12.44 5.39 6.07
C PRO A 36 -13.17 5.77 4.78
N VAL A 37 -12.75 6.89 4.19
CA VAL A 37 -13.31 7.41 2.92
C VAL A 37 -12.35 7.26 1.75
N ALA A 38 -11.10 6.91 2.02
CA ALA A 38 -10.07 6.70 1.01
C ALA A 38 -9.29 5.39 1.27
N ALA A 39 -8.76 4.81 0.20
CA ALA A 39 -7.89 3.64 0.25
C ALA A 39 -6.78 3.75 -0.79
N GLU A 40 -5.57 3.34 -0.41
CA GLU A 40 -4.46 3.16 -1.32
C GLU A 40 -4.60 1.82 -2.06
N ILE A 41 -4.36 1.83 -3.37
CA ILE A 41 -4.34 0.64 -4.21
C ILE A 41 -2.91 0.38 -4.63
N ASN A 42 -2.42 -0.82 -4.38
CA ASN A 42 -1.12 -1.27 -4.83
C ASN A 42 -1.29 -2.47 -5.75
N ILE A 43 -0.80 -2.35 -6.99
CA ILE A 43 -0.84 -3.44 -7.98
C ILE A 43 0.56 -4.03 -8.09
N ARG A 44 0.67 -5.30 -7.76
CA ARG A 44 1.88 -6.10 -7.92
C ARG A 44 1.65 -7.20 -8.94
N ALA A 45 2.60 -7.39 -9.82
CA ALA A 45 2.52 -8.43 -10.82
C ALA A 45 3.84 -9.19 -10.95
N ARG A 46 3.74 -10.48 -11.28
CA ARG A 46 4.90 -11.33 -11.46
C ARG A 46 5.42 -11.19 -12.88
N GLY A 47 6.50 -10.46 -13.07
CA GLY A 47 7.19 -10.35 -14.35
C GLY A 47 7.80 -8.97 -14.56
N ASN A 48 8.60 -8.88 -15.61
CA ASN A 48 9.10 -7.61 -16.12
C ASN A 48 8.15 -7.14 -17.22
N PHE A 49 7.30 -6.22 -16.90
CA PHE A 49 6.36 -5.63 -17.82
C PHE A 49 6.94 -4.37 -18.45
N SER A 50 6.71 -4.17 -19.73
CA SER A 50 6.89 -2.88 -20.38
C SER A 50 5.87 -1.88 -19.85
N SER A 51 6.11 -0.60 -20.06
CA SER A 51 5.15 0.46 -19.66
C SER A 51 3.77 0.28 -20.30
N THR A 52 3.72 -0.28 -21.51
CA THR A 52 2.46 -0.57 -22.22
C THR A 52 1.71 -1.72 -21.55
N GLU A 53 2.39 -2.83 -21.27
CA GLU A 53 1.78 -3.97 -20.59
C GLU A 53 1.32 -3.63 -19.18
N ALA A 54 2.12 -2.83 -18.44
CA ALA A 54 1.76 -2.33 -17.14
C ALA A 54 0.50 -1.47 -17.19
N LYS A 55 0.36 -0.62 -18.21
CA LYS A 55 -0.83 0.18 -18.45
C LYS A 55 -2.06 -0.70 -18.75
N GLU A 56 -1.93 -1.71 -19.62
CA GLU A 56 -3.02 -2.62 -19.93
C GLU A 56 -3.52 -3.39 -18.69
N ILE A 57 -2.61 -3.84 -17.83
CA ILE A 57 -2.97 -4.49 -16.57
C ILE A 57 -3.65 -3.51 -15.62
N MET A 58 -3.13 -2.28 -15.52
CA MET A 58 -3.73 -1.24 -14.70
C MET A 58 -5.16 -0.92 -15.16
N GLU A 59 -5.38 -0.76 -16.47
CA GLU A 59 -6.70 -0.51 -17.06
C GLU A 59 -7.68 -1.67 -16.77
N MET A 60 -7.21 -2.91 -16.80
CA MET A 60 -8.01 -4.08 -16.43
C MET A 60 -8.43 -4.08 -14.97
N VAL A 61 -7.55 -3.64 -14.05
CA VAL A 61 -7.87 -3.47 -12.62
C VAL A 61 -8.85 -2.32 -12.44
N GLU A 62 -8.61 -1.20 -13.11
CA GLU A 62 -9.48 -0.01 -13.07
C GLU A 62 -10.91 -0.35 -13.49
N GLU A 63 -11.09 -1.07 -14.61
CA GLU A 63 -12.41 -1.52 -15.09
C GLU A 63 -13.16 -2.33 -14.02
N LYS A 64 -12.45 -3.23 -13.32
CA LYS A 64 -13.04 -4.02 -12.24
C LYS A 64 -13.42 -3.19 -11.02
N LEU A 65 -12.63 -2.18 -10.69
CA LEU A 65 -12.90 -1.30 -9.56
C LEU A 65 -14.07 -0.35 -9.86
N LEU A 66 -14.19 0.14 -11.09
CA LEU A 66 -15.30 1.01 -11.51
C LEU A 66 -16.67 0.32 -11.46
N ASP A 67 -16.70 -1.00 -11.53
CA ASP A 67 -17.93 -1.79 -11.36
C ASP A 67 -18.38 -1.89 -9.88
N VAL A 68 -17.57 -1.48 -8.92
CA VAL A 68 -17.88 -1.55 -7.50
C VAL A 68 -18.71 -0.33 -7.09
N GLU A 69 -19.89 -0.57 -6.51
CA GLU A 69 -20.78 0.50 -6.04
C GLU A 69 -20.12 1.36 -4.95
N HIS A 70 -20.44 2.64 -4.93
CA HIS A 70 -19.99 3.65 -3.96
C HIS A 70 -18.53 4.11 -4.11
N ILE A 71 -17.83 3.75 -5.16
CA ILE A 71 -16.56 4.40 -5.53
C ILE A 71 -16.93 5.74 -6.21
N GLU A 72 -16.38 6.84 -5.71
CA GLU A 72 -16.60 8.18 -6.24
C GLU A 72 -15.49 8.62 -7.17
N ASN A 73 -14.25 8.47 -6.71
CA ASN A 73 -13.05 8.83 -7.46
C ASN A 73 -12.06 7.67 -7.46
N LEU A 74 -11.44 7.44 -8.60
CA LEU A 74 -10.37 6.48 -8.78
C LEU A 74 -9.24 7.15 -9.56
N TYR A 75 -8.06 7.21 -8.96
CA TYR A 75 -6.85 7.69 -9.60
C TYR A 75 -5.82 6.57 -9.64
N MET A 76 -5.34 6.24 -10.82
CA MET A 76 -4.37 5.17 -11.02
C MET A 76 -3.16 5.70 -11.79
N THR A 77 -1.97 5.23 -11.42
CA THR A 77 -0.73 5.60 -12.10
C THR A 77 0.21 4.40 -12.20
N THR A 78 0.94 4.34 -13.33
CA THR A 78 1.97 3.34 -13.59
C THR A 78 3.27 4.05 -13.97
N GLY A 79 4.41 3.48 -13.64
CA GLY A 79 5.73 4.00 -13.98
C GLY A 79 6.72 3.96 -12.83
N SER A 80 7.99 3.77 -13.17
CA SER A 80 9.04 3.44 -12.19
C SER A 80 9.65 4.63 -11.46
N GLN A 81 9.44 5.87 -11.89
CA GLN A 81 10.22 7.01 -11.38
C GLN A 81 9.77 7.55 -10.01
N TRP A 82 8.53 7.28 -9.60
CA TRP A 82 7.99 7.78 -8.33
C TRP A 82 7.94 6.73 -7.21
N PHE A 83 8.24 5.47 -7.53
CA PHE A 83 7.99 4.36 -6.62
C PHE A 83 9.24 3.50 -6.36
N ASN A 84 10.12 3.97 -5.49
CA ASN A 84 11.12 3.14 -4.82
C ASN A 84 10.50 2.21 -3.75
N ALA A 85 9.28 1.80 -3.93
CA ALA A 85 8.59 0.90 -3.04
C ALA A 85 8.65 -0.52 -3.62
N GLY A 86 9.63 -1.31 -3.20
CA GLY A 86 9.73 -2.73 -3.45
C GLY A 86 9.58 -3.13 -4.93
N GLY A 87 10.56 -3.73 -5.55
CA GLY A 87 10.70 -3.94 -7.00
C GLY A 87 9.62 -4.76 -7.73
N ASP A 88 8.47 -5.00 -7.12
CA ASP A 88 7.34 -5.76 -7.67
C ASP A 88 6.05 -4.94 -7.83
N THR A 89 6.02 -3.71 -7.34
CA THR A 89 4.87 -2.80 -7.54
C THR A 89 4.95 -2.18 -8.93
N MET A 90 3.95 -2.47 -9.77
CA MET A 90 3.89 -1.98 -11.15
C MET A 90 2.97 -0.77 -11.32
N ALA A 91 1.96 -0.64 -10.48
CA ALA A 91 1.05 0.50 -10.49
C ALA A 91 0.52 0.78 -9.09
N ARG A 92 0.11 2.02 -8.86
CA ARG A 92 -0.54 2.48 -7.64
C ARG A 92 -1.75 3.32 -7.96
N GLY A 93 -2.64 3.41 -6.99
CA GLY A 93 -3.80 4.28 -7.09
C GLY A 93 -4.28 4.76 -5.74
N LEU A 94 -5.16 5.73 -5.81
CA LEU A 94 -5.98 6.21 -4.71
C LEU A 94 -7.43 6.03 -5.12
N MET A 95 -8.21 5.46 -4.24
CA MET A 95 -9.64 5.27 -4.39
C MET A 95 -10.37 6.02 -3.29
N GLU A 96 -11.34 6.82 -3.66
CA GLU A 96 -12.22 7.52 -2.73
C GLU A 96 -13.63 6.97 -2.86
N VAL A 97 -14.29 6.78 -1.74
CA VAL A 97 -15.69 6.36 -1.69
C VAL A 97 -16.60 7.52 -1.37
N VAL A 98 -17.82 7.44 -1.82
CA VAL A 98 -18.86 8.41 -1.54
C VAL A 98 -18.96 8.67 -0.03
N ASP A 99 -19.14 9.94 0.35
CA ASP A 99 -19.22 10.36 1.75
C ASP A 99 -20.26 9.52 2.52
N THR A 100 -19.94 9.22 3.77
CA THR A 100 -20.74 8.39 4.70
C THR A 100 -22.22 8.79 4.77
N GLN A 101 -22.53 10.08 4.59
CA GLN A 101 -23.92 10.57 4.58
C GLN A 101 -24.73 10.12 3.34
N PHE A 102 -24.09 9.71 2.28
CA PHE A 102 -24.72 9.30 1.00
C PHE A 102 -24.66 7.80 0.74
N ARG A 103 -24.08 7.02 1.65
CA ARG A 103 -24.00 5.57 1.57
C ARG A 103 -24.56 4.90 2.83
N ASN A 104 -25.08 3.71 2.68
CA ASN A 104 -25.64 2.90 3.77
C ASN A 104 -24.72 1.71 4.17
N VAL A 105 -23.51 1.67 3.62
CA VAL A 105 -22.47 0.67 3.87
C VAL A 105 -21.22 1.37 4.40
N SER A 106 -20.39 0.68 5.18
CA SER A 106 -19.12 1.26 5.63
C SER A 106 -18.09 1.36 4.50
N GLY A 107 -17.12 2.28 4.62
CA GLY A 107 -16.01 2.36 3.67
C GLY A 107 -15.23 1.06 3.62
N ASN A 108 -15.02 0.43 4.78
CA ASN A 108 -14.35 -0.87 4.85
C ASN A 108 -15.07 -1.96 4.06
N GLU A 109 -16.41 -1.99 4.06
CA GLU A 109 -17.17 -2.95 3.24
C GLU A 109 -16.99 -2.69 1.74
N VAL A 110 -16.91 -1.44 1.32
CA VAL A 110 -16.64 -1.08 -0.08
C VAL A 110 -15.23 -1.54 -0.47
N PHE A 111 -14.24 -1.30 0.39
CA PHE A 111 -12.86 -1.73 0.12
C PHE A 111 -12.68 -3.25 0.08
N ILE A 112 -13.40 -3.98 0.92
CA ILE A 112 -13.44 -5.46 0.85
C ILE A 112 -14.03 -5.90 -0.49
N LYS A 113 -15.13 -5.31 -0.96
CA LYS A 113 -15.71 -5.62 -2.26
C LYS A 113 -14.75 -5.29 -3.42
N ALA A 114 -14.04 -4.17 -3.33
CA ALA A 114 -13.01 -3.79 -4.30
C ALA A 114 -11.85 -4.81 -4.33
N GLN A 115 -11.41 -5.26 -3.17
CA GLN A 115 -10.41 -6.32 -3.04
C GLN A 115 -10.89 -7.65 -3.65
N GLU A 116 -12.15 -8.03 -3.39
CA GLU A 116 -12.76 -9.24 -3.94
C GLU A 116 -12.92 -9.15 -5.46
N ALA A 117 -13.40 -8.02 -5.99
CA ALA A 117 -13.58 -7.81 -7.42
C ALA A 117 -12.28 -7.95 -8.22
N THR A 118 -11.15 -7.60 -7.62
CA THR A 118 -9.82 -7.65 -8.26
C THR A 118 -9.06 -8.94 -7.99
N SER A 119 -9.49 -9.78 -7.05
CA SER A 119 -8.78 -11.00 -6.62
C SER A 119 -8.65 -12.08 -7.71
N GLY A 120 -9.53 -12.04 -8.73
CA GLY A 120 -9.57 -13.02 -9.82
C GLY A 120 -8.67 -12.71 -11.01
N ILE A 121 -7.84 -11.66 -10.99
CA ILE A 121 -6.99 -11.25 -12.11
C ILE A 121 -5.74 -12.14 -12.13
N PRO A 122 -5.51 -12.97 -13.18
CA PRO A 122 -4.39 -13.90 -13.20
C PRO A 122 -3.03 -13.18 -13.26
N GLY A 123 -2.09 -13.60 -12.42
CA GLY A 123 -0.72 -13.06 -12.39
C GLY A 123 -0.58 -11.69 -11.75
N VAL A 124 -1.67 -11.13 -11.22
CA VAL A 124 -1.73 -9.82 -10.59
C VAL A 124 -2.18 -9.98 -9.14
N ILE A 125 -1.57 -9.23 -8.25
CA ILE A 125 -1.99 -9.09 -6.86
C ILE A 125 -2.35 -7.63 -6.65
N VAL A 126 -3.62 -7.38 -6.36
CA VAL A 126 -4.11 -6.05 -6.02
C VAL A 126 -4.31 -5.99 -4.52
N GLU A 127 -3.74 -4.99 -3.89
CA GLU A 127 -3.92 -4.70 -2.46
C GLU A 127 -4.68 -3.39 -2.32
N VAL A 128 -5.79 -3.44 -1.63
CA VAL A 128 -6.59 -2.26 -1.27
C VAL A 128 -6.41 -2.03 0.23
N THR A 129 -5.74 -0.96 0.59
CA THR A 129 -5.43 -0.62 1.98
C THR A 129 -6.18 0.65 2.37
N PRO A 130 -7.15 0.58 3.28
CA PRO A 130 -7.84 1.76 3.79
C PRO A 130 -6.87 2.77 4.39
N GLU A 131 -7.10 4.07 4.16
CA GLU A 131 -6.40 5.12 4.87
C GLU A 131 -6.98 5.25 6.29
N GLU A 132 -6.12 5.04 7.29
CA GLU A 132 -6.50 5.22 8.69
C GLU A 132 -6.45 6.71 9.05
N GLY A 133 -7.46 7.19 9.81
CA GLY A 133 -7.48 8.54 10.32
C GLY A 133 -6.45 8.75 11.42
N GLY A 134 -5.26 9.21 11.06
CA GLY A 134 -4.16 9.49 11.99
C GLY A 134 -2.79 9.35 11.34
N PRO A 135 -1.69 9.53 12.12
CA PRO A 135 -0.37 9.19 11.61
C PRO A 135 -0.32 7.70 11.31
N SER A 136 0.02 7.34 10.08
CA SER A 136 0.21 5.95 9.69
C SER A 136 1.39 5.35 10.48
N PHE A 137 1.10 4.43 11.37
CA PHE A 137 2.11 3.70 12.12
C PHE A 137 2.53 2.37 11.43
N GLY A 138 2.15 2.18 10.18
CA GLY A 138 2.36 0.92 9.48
C GLY A 138 1.35 -0.16 9.87
N SER A 139 1.70 -1.42 9.64
CA SER A 139 0.84 -2.54 10.06
C SER A 139 0.84 -2.65 11.59
N PRO A 140 -0.33 -2.84 12.24
CA PRO A 140 -0.40 -2.95 13.72
C PRO A 140 0.37 -4.16 14.27
N ILE A 141 0.63 -5.15 13.44
CA ILE A 141 1.43 -6.33 13.78
C ILE A 141 2.51 -6.49 12.73
N GLU A 142 3.77 -6.40 13.13
CA GLU A 142 4.92 -6.69 12.30
C GLU A 142 5.72 -7.84 12.90
N LEU A 143 5.97 -8.87 12.08
CA LEU A 143 6.82 -10.00 12.45
C LEU A 143 8.12 -9.96 11.66
N GLY A 144 9.22 -9.62 12.32
CA GLY A 144 10.57 -9.64 11.73
C GLY A 144 11.19 -11.02 11.77
N ILE A 145 11.59 -11.55 10.61
CA ILE A 145 12.29 -12.83 10.48
C ILE A 145 13.73 -12.54 10.04
N PHE A 146 14.69 -12.94 10.86
CA PHE A 146 16.09 -12.67 10.63
C PHE A 146 16.88 -13.97 10.54
N GLY A 147 17.92 -14.00 9.73
CA GLY A 147 18.80 -15.15 9.60
C GLY A 147 20.00 -14.84 8.70
N ASP A 148 21.03 -15.68 8.78
CA ASP A 148 22.27 -15.52 8.04
C ASP A 148 22.19 -16.01 6.58
N ASN A 149 21.12 -16.73 6.23
CA ASN A 149 20.91 -17.31 4.92
C ASN A 149 19.57 -16.85 4.35
N GLU A 150 19.63 -16.13 3.25
CA GLU A 150 18.47 -15.54 2.57
C GLU A 150 17.45 -16.60 2.14
N GLU A 151 17.89 -17.74 1.61
CA GLU A 151 17.01 -18.83 1.19
C GLU A 151 16.24 -19.43 2.38
N SER A 152 16.90 -19.60 3.52
CA SER A 152 16.27 -20.09 4.75
C SER A 152 15.27 -19.10 5.31
N VAL A 153 15.61 -17.80 5.30
CA VAL A 153 14.69 -16.72 5.69
C VAL A 153 13.47 -16.73 4.79
N ALA A 154 13.65 -16.76 3.47
CA ALA A 154 12.55 -16.76 2.51
C ALA A 154 11.63 -17.99 2.68
N LYS A 155 12.21 -19.17 2.89
CA LYS A 155 11.44 -20.40 3.14
C LYS A 155 10.65 -20.32 4.45
N THR A 156 11.27 -19.84 5.52
CA THR A 156 10.62 -19.70 6.82
C THR A 156 9.49 -18.67 6.78
N THR A 157 9.71 -17.55 6.10
CA THR A 157 8.68 -16.51 5.93
C THR A 157 7.45 -17.04 5.21
N LYS A 158 7.63 -17.80 4.13
CA LYS A 158 6.49 -18.42 3.42
C LYS A 158 5.71 -19.41 4.29
N ILE A 159 6.40 -20.19 5.13
CA ILE A 159 5.73 -21.13 6.05
C ILE A 159 4.92 -20.35 7.09
N ILE A 160 5.49 -19.28 7.65
CA ILE A 160 4.81 -18.46 8.65
C ILE A 160 3.63 -17.71 8.01
N GLU A 161 3.81 -17.12 6.84
CA GLU A 161 2.74 -16.45 6.09
C GLU A 161 1.56 -17.39 5.84
N GLN A 162 1.85 -18.61 5.35
CA GLN A 162 0.83 -19.61 5.13
C GLN A 162 0.12 -20.03 6.42
N TYR A 163 0.87 -20.23 7.51
CA TYR A 163 0.31 -20.53 8.82
C TYR A 163 -0.61 -19.41 9.32
N MET A 164 -0.20 -18.15 9.14
CA MET A 164 -1.03 -17.00 9.54
C MET A 164 -2.33 -16.93 8.75
N ILE A 165 -2.29 -17.27 7.45
CA ILE A 165 -3.49 -17.30 6.59
C ILE A 165 -4.44 -18.43 7.00
N ASP A 166 -3.91 -19.61 7.26
CA ASP A 166 -4.72 -20.83 7.45
C ASP A 166 -5.23 -20.99 8.88
N GLU A 167 -4.43 -20.62 9.89
CA GLU A 167 -4.65 -20.99 11.28
C GLU A 167 -4.96 -19.80 12.20
N VAL A 168 -4.63 -18.58 11.82
CA VAL A 168 -4.81 -17.42 12.71
C VAL A 168 -6.06 -16.63 12.33
N VAL A 169 -7.11 -16.83 13.12
CA VAL A 169 -8.40 -16.14 12.91
C VAL A 169 -8.29 -14.65 13.32
N GLY A 170 -8.86 -13.77 12.51
CA GLY A 170 -8.96 -12.34 12.81
C GLY A 170 -7.82 -11.48 12.24
N LEU A 171 -6.88 -12.08 11.51
CA LEU A 171 -5.91 -11.33 10.72
C LEU A 171 -6.48 -11.02 9.34
N THR A 172 -6.32 -9.77 8.92
CA THR A 172 -6.66 -9.28 7.58
C THR A 172 -5.43 -8.66 6.94
N ASN A 173 -5.36 -8.65 5.62
CA ASN A 173 -4.24 -8.05 4.86
C ASN A 173 -2.85 -8.59 5.25
N ILE A 174 -2.75 -9.92 5.40
CA ILE A 174 -1.46 -10.57 5.67
C ILE A 174 -0.59 -10.41 4.44
N ARG A 175 0.57 -9.80 4.60
CA ARG A 175 1.53 -9.57 3.52
C ARG A 175 2.95 -9.81 3.97
N SER A 176 3.76 -10.26 3.04
CA SER A 176 5.20 -10.44 3.22
C SER A 176 5.97 -9.37 2.45
N THR A 177 7.09 -8.93 3.00
CA THR A 177 8.06 -8.06 2.31
C THR A 177 9.04 -8.85 1.44
N LEU A 178 8.91 -10.18 1.38
CA LEU A 178 9.73 -10.98 0.47
C LEU A 178 9.47 -10.57 -0.98
N PRO A 179 10.53 -10.32 -1.75
CA PRO A 179 10.38 -10.09 -3.17
C PRO A 179 9.78 -11.35 -3.83
N TYR A 180 8.84 -11.15 -4.73
CA TYR A 180 8.36 -12.24 -5.57
C TYR A 180 9.50 -12.75 -6.44
N SER A 181 9.52 -14.08 -6.71
CA SER A 181 10.44 -14.65 -7.68
C SER A 181 10.10 -14.11 -9.07
N LEU A 182 10.78 -13.05 -9.46
CA LEU A 182 10.64 -12.44 -10.78
C LEU A 182 11.57 -13.13 -11.79
N ILE A 183 11.25 -13.03 -13.07
CA ILE A 183 12.16 -13.41 -14.15
C ILE A 183 13.16 -12.27 -14.27
N GLU A 184 14.41 -12.50 -13.89
CA GLU A 184 15.50 -11.56 -14.06
C GLU A 184 16.14 -11.75 -15.44
N TRP A 185 16.14 -10.68 -16.25
CA TRP A 185 16.90 -10.65 -17.50
C TRP A 185 18.30 -10.12 -17.24
N LYS A 186 19.29 -11.02 -17.24
CA LYS A 186 20.69 -10.65 -17.10
C LYS A 186 21.28 -10.37 -18.47
N VAL A 187 21.57 -9.09 -18.75
CA VAL A 187 22.23 -8.69 -20.00
C VAL A 187 23.74 -8.76 -19.82
N GLU A 188 24.40 -9.70 -20.50
CA GLU A 188 25.85 -9.82 -20.51
C GLU A 188 26.44 -9.16 -21.76
N VAL A 189 27.22 -8.10 -21.55
CA VAL A 189 27.88 -7.35 -22.62
C VAL A 189 29.27 -7.88 -22.89
N ASN A 190 29.54 -8.27 -24.13
CA ASN A 190 30.91 -8.59 -24.56
C ASN A 190 31.73 -7.29 -24.71
N LYS A 191 32.52 -6.99 -23.69
CA LYS A 191 33.30 -5.74 -23.60
C LYS A 191 34.32 -5.58 -24.73
N GLN A 192 34.91 -6.67 -25.20
CA GLN A 192 35.92 -6.63 -26.27
C GLN A 192 35.26 -6.27 -27.61
N LYS A 193 34.11 -6.87 -27.90
CA LYS A 193 33.37 -6.60 -29.12
C LYS A 193 32.74 -5.19 -29.14
N ALA A 194 32.25 -4.72 -27.98
CA ALA A 194 31.76 -3.37 -27.83
C ALA A 194 32.87 -2.32 -28.10
N ALA A 195 34.06 -2.53 -27.52
CA ALA A 195 35.21 -1.67 -27.76
C ALA A 195 35.66 -1.68 -29.24
N GLN A 196 35.65 -2.82 -29.92
CA GLN A 196 35.97 -2.91 -31.35
C GLN A 196 34.97 -2.15 -32.22
N LEU A 197 33.72 -2.08 -31.81
CA LEU A 197 32.66 -1.36 -32.51
C LEU A 197 32.54 0.12 -32.09
N GLY A 198 33.38 0.57 -31.15
CA GLY A 198 33.37 1.95 -30.65
C GLY A 198 32.14 2.30 -29.80
N VAL A 199 31.44 1.29 -29.26
CA VAL A 199 30.27 1.46 -28.42
C VAL A 199 30.64 1.37 -26.96
N SER A 200 30.23 2.34 -26.14
CA SER A 200 30.48 2.28 -24.70
C SER A 200 29.48 1.38 -23.98
N ILE A 201 29.90 0.81 -22.85
CA ILE A 201 29.00 -0.01 -22.00
C ILE A 201 27.86 0.85 -21.44
N ALA A 202 28.12 2.14 -21.20
CA ALA A 202 27.14 3.09 -20.73
C ALA A 202 26.01 3.31 -21.76
N ASP A 203 26.37 3.40 -23.05
CA ASP A 203 25.40 3.58 -24.14
C ASP A 203 24.50 2.33 -24.28
N ILE A 204 25.10 1.14 -24.13
CA ILE A 204 24.34 -0.12 -24.13
C ILE A 204 23.38 -0.17 -22.93
N GLY A 205 23.85 0.23 -21.73
CA GLY A 205 23.03 0.29 -20.54
C GLY A 205 21.87 1.29 -20.67
N ALA A 206 22.13 2.48 -21.23
CA ALA A 206 21.11 3.49 -21.50
C ALA A 206 20.07 2.99 -22.51
N LEU A 207 20.50 2.28 -23.56
CA LEU A 207 19.59 1.68 -24.54
C LEU A 207 18.70 0.60 -23.92
N VAL A 208 19.28 -0.28 -23.09
CA VAL A 208 18.50 -1.30 -22.37
C VAL A 208 17.49 -0.64 -21.44
N GLN A 209 17.90 0.37 -20.67
CA GLN A 209 17.00 1.14 -19.81
C GLN A 209 15.87 1.78 -20.60
N MET A 210 16.18 2.40 -21.76
CA MET A 210 15.18 3.00 -22.63
C MET A 210 14.14 1.98 -23.13
N LEU A 211 14.58 0.77 -23.47
CA LEU A 211 13.71 -0.29 -23.98
C LEU A 211 12.87 -0.96 -22.89
N THR A 212 13.37 -1.01 -21.63
CA THR A 212 12.69 -1.70 -20.52
C THR A 212 11.83 -0.76 -19.70
N ASN A 213 12.41 0.33 -19.20
CA ASN A 213 11.77 1.24 -18.25
C ASN A 213 11.32 2.56 -18.89
N GLY A 214 11.68 2.78 -20.14
CA GLY A 214 11.54 4.08 -20.77
C GLY A 214 12.60 5.09 -20.31
N PHE A 215 12.67 6.21 -20.98
CA PHE A 215 13.56 7.32 -20.66
C PHE A 215 12.80 8.63 -20.83
N LYS A 216 12.81 9.47 -19.81
CA LYS A 216 12.20 10.79 -19.89
C LYS A 216 13.03 11.68 -20.82
N VAL A 217 12.52 11.92 -22.03
CA VAL A 217 13.21 12.70 -23.06
C VAL A 217 13.08 14.20 -22.82
N GLY A 218 11.98 14.61 -22.18
CA GLY A 218 11.69 16.01 -21.90
C GLY A 218 10.30 16.18 -21.31
N GLU A 219 9.94 17.40 -21.05
CA GLU A 219 8.60 17.82 -20.63
C GLU A 219 8.03 18.69 -21.73
N TYR A 220 6.79 18.42 -22.12
CA TYR A 220 6.08 19.21 -23.09
C TYR A 220 4.83 19.79 -22.44
N ARG A 221 4.67 21.10 -22.56
CA ARG A 221 3.49 21.79 -22.10
C ARG A 221 2.70 22.30 -23.31
N PRO A 222 1.53 21.71 -23.60
CA PRO A 222 0.66 22.21 -24.65
C PRO A 222 0.19 23.63 -24.33
N ASP A 223 -0.04 24.45 -25.37
CA ASP A 223 -0.51 25.85 -25.21
C ASP A 223 -1.95 25.91 -24.62
N ASP A 224 -2.71 24.80 -24.72
CA ASP A 224 -4.10 24.67 -24.29
C ASP A 224 -4.27 23.95 -22.93
N SER A 225 -3.19 23.50 -22.32
CA SER A 225 -3.20 22.82 -21.02
C SER A 225 -2.34 23.54 -19.99
N LYS A 226 -2.76 23.45 -18.71
CA LYS A 226 -1.95 23.89 -17.58
C LYS A 226 -1.00 22.80 -17.09
N ASP A 227 -1.23 21.55 -17.49
CA ASP A 227 -0.47 20.40 -17.07
C ASP A 227 0.65 20.07 -18.07
N GLU A 228 1.78 19.63 -17.55
CA GLU A 228 2.92 19.14 -18.32
C GLU A 228 2.71 17.65 -18.63
N ILE A 229 3.05 17.25 -19.87
CA ILE A 229 2.96 15.87 -20.36
C ILE A 229 4.37 15.29 -20.51
#